data_42ca16010c362431f5069085aee6939e
#
_entry.id   42ca16010c362431f5069085aee6939e
#
_cell.length_a   1.000
_cell.length_b   1.000
_cell.length_c   1.000
_cell.angle_alpha   90.00
_cell.angle_beta   90.00
_cell.angle_gamma   90.00
#
_symmetry.space_group_name_H-M   'P 1'
#
loop_
_entity.id
_entity.type
_entity.pdbx_description
1 polymer ?
#
loop_
_entity_poly.entity_id
_entity_poly.type
_entity_poly.pdbx_seq_one_letter_code
_entity_poly.pdbx_strand_id
1 'polypeptide(L)'
;MRPKKVVLAYSGGLDTSVIAKWLMEEYDLEVVTFTADIGQGEETRDARAKAKKLGIKKIYIEDLREDFVKNYVYPMFRANAIYEGEYFLGTSIARPLISKRLIEIAKKEKADYICHGATGKGNDQVRFELAAYALNPKIKVIAPWREWDFVSRSDLMRYAKKHQIAVDFDHGKKSPYSMDANILHTSYEGGILEDPWRKPEESMWLRTKSLENSKSKPQRLDLTFTKGDISAVNGKKMSPSNVLHHLNIMAGNHGIGRDDIVENRYVGIKSRGCYETPGGTIYFKAHKAMESITLDRELLHLKEDLTNRYSRLIYNGYWFSPERESIQNLIDQTQAKVSGTVRVRLFKGNVIVEGRKSPNSLYSEDLSTFENDSGAYDQRDAEGFIKINSLRLKTRQK
;
A
#
# COMPACT_ATOMS: atom_id res chain seq x y z
N MET A 1 -9.43 0.38 42.20
CA MET A 1 -9.29 0.99 40.85
C MET A 1 -9.43 -0.15 39.80
N ARG A 2 -10.05 0.10 38.64
CA ARG A 2 -10.03 -0.90 37.57
C ARG A 2 -8.58 -1.07 37.06
N PRO A 3 -8.16 -2.30 36.68
CA PRO A 3 -6.86 -2.45 36.05
C PRO A 3 -6.81 -1.61 34.79
N LYS A 4 -5.69 -0.94 34.56
CA LYS A 4 -5.46 -0.21 33.30
C LYS A 4 -5.30 -1.20 32.16
N LYS A 5 -5.76 -0.80 30.97
CA LYS A 5 -5.80 -1.68 29.80
C LYS A 5 -4.99 -1.10 28.62
N VAL A 6 -4.40 -2.01 27.86
CA VAL A 6 -3.74 -1.70 26.58
C VAL A 6 -4.28 -2.57 25.46
N VAL A 7 -4.52 -1.98 24.28
CA VAL A 7 -4.80 -2.74 23.07
C VAL A 7 -3.50 -2.80 22.23
N LEU A 8 -3.01 -4.02 22.05
CA LEU A 8 -1.76 -4.29 21.34
C LEU A 8 -2.05 -4.71 19.89
N ALA A 9 -1.40 -4.05 18.92
CA ALA A 9 -1.29 -4.56 17.56
C ALA A 9 -0.44 -5.85 17.58
N TYR A 10 -1.07 -7.00 17.40
CA TYR A 10 -0.49 -8.31 17.65
C TYR A 10 -0.43 -9.15 16.39
N SER A 11 0.78 -9.48 15.92
CA SER A 11 0.98 -10.37 14.77
C SER A 11 1.12 -11.84 15.14
N GLY A 12 1.36 -12.15 16.42
CA GLY A 12 1.72 -13.51 16.86
C GLY A 12 3.17 -13.89 16.57
N GLY A 13 3.98 -12.96 16.10
CA GLY A 13 5.44 -13.12 15.95
C GLY A 13 6.19 -12.98 17.28
N LEU A 14 7.52 -13.16 17.24
CA LEU A 14 8.39 -13.06 18.42
C LEU A 14 8.22 -11.69 19.10
N ASP A 15 8.40 -10.61 18.37
CA ASP A 15 8.44 -9.25 18.90
C ASP A 15 7.12 -8.92 19.65
N THR A 16 5.98 -9.13 18.98
CA THR A 16 4.68 -8.81 19.58
C THR A 16 4.31 -9.73 20.74
N SER A 17 4.81 -10.98 20.76
CA SER A 17 4.60 -11.91 21.88
C SER A 17 5.44 -11.53 23.10
N VAL A 18 6.69 -11.09 22.90
CA VAL A 18 7.54 -10.50 23.95
C VAL A 18 6.90 -9.22 24.48
N ILE A 19 6.45 -8.32 23.60
CA ILE A 19 5.76 -7.08 23.99
C ILE A 19 4.54 -7.38 24.84
N ALA A 20 3.70 -8.34 24.47
CA ALA A 20 2.52 -8.69 25.24
C ALA A 20 2.88 -9.11 26.67
N LYS A 21 3.90 -9.95 26.84
CA LYS A 21 4.37 -10.40 28.16
C LYS A 21 4.99 -9.25 28.95
N TRP A 22 5.83 -8.45 28.31
CA TRP A 22 6.48 -7.28 28.92
C TRP A 22 5.46 -6.23 29.44
N LEU A 23 4.39 -5.96 28.68
CA LEU A 23 3.32 -5.07 29.10
C LEU A 23 2.59 -5.55 30.36
N MET A 24 2.41 -6.87 30.50
CA MET A 24 1.81 -7.46 31.70
C MET A 24 2.71 -7.38 32.93
N GLU A 25 4.02 -7.53 32.75
CA GLU A 25 4.99 -7.60 33.85
C GLU A 25 5.49 -6.22 34.30
N GLU A 26 5.87 -5.35 33.33
CA GLU A 26 6.49 -4.07 33.66
C GLU A 26 5.46 -2.93 33.87
N TYR A 27 4.30 -3.02 33.24
CA TYR A 27 3.25 -1.99 33.32
C TYR A 27 2.03 -2.43 34.15
N ASP A 28 1.95 -3.67 34.57
CA ASP A 28 0.77 -4.25 35.27
C ASP A 28 -0.53 -3.97 34.49
N LEU A 29 -0.51 -4.18 33.15
CA LEU A 29 -1.63 -3.88 32.27
C LEU A 29 -2.41 -5.13 31.91
N GLU A 30 -3.74 -5.01 31.85
CA GLU A 30 -4.60 -5.97 31.16
C GLU A 30 -4.39 -5.81 29.64
N VAL A 31 -3.78 -6.82 28.99
CA VAL A 31 -3.51 -6.79 27.55
C VAL A 31 -4.71 -7.34 26.78
N VAL A 32 -5.17 -6.55 25.82
CA VAL A 32 -6.10 -6.92 24.76
C VAL A 32 -5.33 -7.00 23.45
N THR A 33 -5.41 -8.10 22.72
CA THR A 33 -4.73 -8.22 21.43
C THR A 33 -5.67 -7.98 20.26
N PHE A 34 -5.16 -7.32 19.24
CA PHE A 34 -5.83 -7.13 17.96
C PHE A 34 -4.92 -7.56 16.82
N THR A 35 -5.42 -8.46 15.98
CA THR A 35 -4.79 -8.93 14.75
C THR A 35 -5.70 -8.60 13.58
N ALA A 36 -5.18 -7.81 12.63
CA ALA A 36 -5.87 -7.51 11.37
C ALA A 36 -5.48 -8.55 10.32
N ASP A 37 -6.45 -9.22 9.71
CA ASP A 37 -6.24 -9.94 8.45
C ASP A 37 -6.46 -8.96 7.29
N ILE A 38 -5.38 -8.53 6.68
CA ILE A 38 -5.34 -7.68 5.48
C ILE A 38 -4.75 -8.43 4.28
N GLY A 39 -4.71 -9.78 4.34
CA GLY A 39 -4.23 -10.65 3.28
C GLY A 39 -2.75 -11.05 3.38
N GLN A 40 -2.18 -11.09 4.59
CA GLN A 40 -0.83 -11.56 4.87
C GLN A 40 -0.70 -13.09 4.91
N GLY A 41 -1.79 -13.82 4.76
CA GLY A 41 -1.79 -15.28 4.64
C GLY A 41 -1.81 -16.03 6.00
N GLU A 42 -0.90 -17.00 6.17
CA GLU A 42 -0.94 -17.94 7.31
C GLU A 42 -0.58 -17.31 8.66
N GLU A 43 0.06 -16.15 8.66
CA GLU A 43 0.52 -15.48 9.90
C GLU A 43 -0.60 -15.19 10.89
N THR A 44 -1.84 -15.02 10.41
CA THR A 44 -3.00 -14.72 11.27
C THR A 44 -3.60 -15.95 11.96
N ARG A 45 -3.38 -17.16 11.41
CA ARG A 45 -4.04 -18.39 11.89
C ARG A 45 -3.64 -18.75 13.31
N ASP A 46 -2.38 -18.60 13.66
CA ASP A 46 -1.83 -19.01 14.95
C ASP A 46 -1.88 -17.93 16.03
N ALA A 47 -2.18 -16.68 15.64
CA ALA A 47 -2.15 -15.52 16.56
C ALA A 47 -3.06 -15.75 17.78
N ARG A 48 -4.27 -16.31 17.58
CA ARG A 48 -5.22 -16.62 18.68
C ARG A 48 -4.66 -17.65 19.66
N ALA A 49 -4.07 -18.73 19.14
CA ALA A 49 -3.53 -19.80 19.98
C ALA A 49 -2.32 -19.29 20.80
N LYS A 50 -1.45 -18.51 20.18
CA LYS A 50 -0.27 -17.89 20.83
C LYS A 50 -0.69 -16.90 21.91
N ALA A 51 -1.65 -16.02 21.63
CA ALA A 51 -2.18 -15.09 22.61
C ALA A 51 -2.82 -15.78 23.81
N LYS A 52 -3.60 -16.87 23.58
CA LYS A 52 -4.16 -17.69 24.67
C LYS A 52 -3.09 -18.33 25.54
N LYS A 53 -2.00 -18.84 24.96
CA LYS A 53 -0.88 -19.43 25.71
C LYS A 53 -0.17 -18.38 26.62
N LEU A 54 -0.19 -17.11 26.24
CA LEU A 54 0.28 -15.99 27.06
C LEU A 54 -0.70 -15.59 28.17
N GLY A 55 -1.86 -16.23 28.29
CA GLY A 55 -2.89 -15.92 29.28
C GLY A 55 -3.81 -14.76 28.90
N ILE A 56 -3.75 -14.28 27.67
CA ILE A 56 -4.58 -13.14 27.19
C ILE A 56 -6.02 -13.63 26.99
N LYS A 57 -6.97 -12.97 27.63
CA LYS A 57 -8.39 -13.32 27.62
C LYS A 57 -9.17 -12.67 26.48
N LYS A 58 -8.80 -11.45 26.10
CA LYS A 58 -9.49 -10.67 25.06
C LYS A 58 -8.66 -10.60 23.80
N ILE A 59 -9.11 -11.26 22.74
CA ILE A 59 -8.38 -11.46 21.50
C ILE A 59 -9.32 -11.12 20.34
N TYR A 60 -9.00 -10.08 19.61
CA TYR A 60 -9.67 -9.64 18.40
C TYR A 60 -8.88 -10.10 17.19
N ILE A 61 -9.51 -10.79 16.26
CA ILE A 61 -8.96 -11.12 14.93
C ILE A 61 -10.05 -10.78 13.92
N GLU A 62 -9.79 -9.85 13.01
CA GLU A 62 -10.79 -9.35 12.10
C GLU A 62 -10.29 -9.42 10.65
N ASP A 63 -11.16 -9.92 9.74
CA ASP A 63 -10.92 -9.87 8.30
C ASP A 63 -11.22 -8.46 7.79
N LEU A 64 -10.18 -7.74 7.45
CA LEU A 64 -10.24 -6.37 6.95
C LEU A 64 -9.83 -6.25 5.48
N ARG A 65 -9.69 -7.36 4.75
CA ARG A 65 -9.23 -7.37 3.35
C ARG A 65 -10.11 -6.51 2.44
N GLU A 66 -11.42 -6.63 2.59
CA GLU A 66 -12.35 -5.85 1.77
C GLU A 66 -12.30 -4.35 2.13
N ASP A 67 -12.29 -4.01 3.44
CA ASP A 67 -12.15 -2.64 3.92
C ASP A 67 -10.83 -2.03 3.45
N PHE A 68 -9.74 -2.77 3.55
CA PHE A 68 -8.41 -2.33 3.11
C PHE A 68 -8.38 -1.99 1.62
N VAL A 69 -8.90 -2.87 0.76
CA VAL A 69 -8.88 -2.61 -0.68
C VAL A 69 -9.82 -1.48 -1.05
N LYS A 70 -11.04 -1.51 -0.56
CA LYS A 70 -12.07 -0.53 -0.92
C LYS A 70 -11.74 0.89 -0.45
N ASN A 71 -11.29 1.04 0.81
CA ASN A 71 -11.19 2.33 1.47
C ASN A 71 -9.75 2.87 1.61
N TYR A 72 -8.73 2.06 1.23
CA TYR A 72 -7.32 2.49 1.28
C TYR A 72 -6.60 2.27 -0.05
N VAL A 73 -6.68 1.08 -0.63
CA VAL A 73 -5.98 0.77 -1.89
C VAL A 73 -6.62 1.51 -3.08
N TYR A 74 -7.94 1.44 -3.23
CA TYR A 74 -8.63 2.10 -4.36
C TYR A 74 -8.49 3.63 -4.31
N PRO A 75 -8.71 4.33 -3.18
CA PRO A 75 -8.44 5.77 -3.10
C PRO A 75 -7.00 6.14 -3.48
N MET A 76 -6.02 5.34 -3.05
CA MET A 76 -4.62 5.53 -3.43
C MET A 76 -4.42 5.40 -4.95
N PHE A 77 -5.02 4.38 -5.60
CA PHE A 77 -4.92 4.21 -7.05
C PHE A 77 -5.70 5.27 -7.83
N ARG A 78 -6.85 5.75 -7.35
CA ARG A 78 -7.52 6.91 -7.97
C ARG A 78 -6.61 8.13 -8.02
N ALA A 79 -5.74 8.29 -7.04
CA ALA A 79 -4.70 9.32 -7.01
C ALA A 79 -3.48 9.02 -7.89
N ASN A 80 -3.37 7.83 -8.47
CA ASN A 80 -2.13 7.32 -9.07
C ASN A 80 -0.91 7.43 -8.13
N ALA A 81 -1.13 7.28 -6.82
CA ALA A 81 -0.12 7.55 -5.82
C ALA A 81 0.98 6.48 -5.81
N ILE A 82 2.20 6.92 -6.08
CA ILE A 82 3.44 6.15 -5.96
C ILE A 82 4.46 7.04 -5.27
N TYR A 83 5.15 6.53 -4.26
CA TYR A 83 6.19 7.28 -3.59
C TYR A 83 7.53 7.13 -4.33
N GLU A 84 8.19 8.26 -4.57
CA GLU A 84 9.47 8.36 -5.29
C GLU A 84 9.47 7.65 -6.67
N GLY A 85 8.30 7.56 -7.30
CA GLY A 85 8.13 7.00 -8.65
C GLY A 85 8.03 5.48 -8.72
N GLU A 86 8.21 4.75 -7.62
CA GLU A 86 8.30 3.29 -7.63
C GLU A 86 7.48 2.60 -6.53
N TYR A 87 7.48 3.11 -5.29
CA TYR A 87 6.86 2.44 -4.16
C TYR A 87 5.33 2.61 -4.10
N PHE A 88 4.58 1.52 -4.18
CA PHE A 88 3.11 1.48 -4.17
C PHE A 88 2.46 1.63 -2.78
N LEU A 89 3.16 2.13 -1.79
CA LEU A 89 2.63 2.56 -0.49
C LEU A 89 1.89 1.48 0.34
N GLY A 90 2.02 0.20 0.03
CA GLY A 90 1.22 -0.86 0.62
C GLY A 90 1.29 -0.95 2.15
N THR A 91 2.50 -0.83 2.73
CA THR A 91 2.67 -0.75 4.20
C THR A 91 2.15 0.59 4.73
N SER A 92 2.38 1.68 3.99
CA SER A 92 2.00 3.04 4.42
C SER A 92 0.50 3.22 4.59
N ILE A 93 -0.33 2.55 3.76
CA ILE A 93 -1.80 2.59 3.85
C ILE A 93 -2.38 1.52 4.78
N ALA A 94 -1.62 0.47 5.11
CA ALA A 94 -2.05 -0.57 6.04
C ALA A 94 -2.08 -0.08 7.49
N ARG A 95 -1.06 0.68 7.91
CA ARG A 95 -0.94 1.15 9.31
C ARG A 95 -2.08 2.07 9.75
N PRO A 96 -2.57 3.02 8.95
CA PRO A 96 -3.76 3.81 9.30
C PRO A 96 -5.03 2.96 9.52
N LEU A 97 -5.27 1.94 8.71
CA LEU A 97 -6.40 1.03 8.93
C LEU A 97 -6.26 0.27 10.25
N ILE A 98 -5.09 -0.30 10.52
CA ILE A 98 -4.83 -1.01 11.77
C ILE A 98 -4.99 -0.08 12.97
N SER A 99 -4.42 1.13 12.91
CA SER A 99 -4.57 2.15 13.98
C SER A 99 -6.03 2.53 14.22
N LYS A 100 -6.80 2.71 13.16
CA LYS A 100 -8.24 3.00 13.29
C LYS A 100 -8.94 1.91 14.10
N ARG A 101 -8.71 0.63 13.77
CA ARG A 101 -9.31 -0.47 14.51
C ARG A 101 -8.79 -0.59 15.94
N LEU A 102 -7.48 -0.35 16.17
CA LEU A 102 -6.93 -0.27 17.55
C LEU A 102 -7.66 0.77 18.38
N ILE A 103 -7.89 1.98 17.87
CA ILE A 103 -8.61 3.05 18.57
C ILE A 103 -10.09 2.68 18.82
N GLU A 104 -10.76 2.06 17.84
CA GLU A 104 -12.15 1.61 18.00
C GLU A 104 -12.27 0.52 19.09
N ILE A 105 -11.33 -0.44 19.11
CA ILE A 105 -11.26 -1.48 20.13
C ILE A 105 -10.89 -0.87 21.49
N ALA A 106 -9.94 0.06 21.54
CA ALA A 106 -9.56 0.76 22.78
C ALA A 106 -10.78 1.49 23.38
N LYS A 107 -11.58 2.16 22.56
CA LYS A 107 -12.82 2.79 23.00
C LYS A 107 -13.83 1.77 23.54
N LYS A 108 -14.03 0.65 22.82
CA LYS A 108 -14.94 -0.43 23.22
C LYS A 108 -14.53 -1.07 24.55
N GLU A 109 -13.25 -1.36 24.72
CA GLU A 109 -12.67 -1.98 25.92
C GLU A 109 -12.41 -0.99 27.04
N LYS A 110 -12.64 0.30 26.82
CA LYS A 110 -12.28 1.40 27.72
C LYS A 110 -10.79 1.33 28.12
N ALA A 111 -9.94 1.06 27.12
CA ALA A 111 -8.50 0.97 27.32
C ALA A 111 -7.87 2.35 27.45
N ASP A 112 -6.83 2.43 28.27
CA ASP A 112 -6.09 3.66 28.54
C ASP A 112 -4.97 3.88 27.52
N TYR A 113 -4.51 2.79 26.90
CA TYR A 113 -3.36 2.74 26.00
C TYR A 113 -3.63 1.93 24.74
N ILE A 114 -2.91 2.29 23.68
CA ILE A 114 -2.61 1.38 22.56
C ILE A 114 -1.12 1.09 22.54
N CYS A 115 -0.72 -0.03 21.92
CA CYS A 115 0.68 -0.42 21.77
C CYS A 115 0.92 -0.98 20.36
N HIS A 116 2.10 -0.68 19.80
CA HIS A 116 2.59 -1.25 18.55
C HIS A 116 4.03 -1.73 18.68
N GLY A 117 4.42 -2.70 17.85
CA GLY A 117 5.76 -3.28 17.83
C GLY A 117 6.69 -2.67 16.77
N ALA A 118 6.37 -1.50 16.24
CA ALA A 118 7.23 -0.85 15.24
C ALA A 118 8.53 -0.34 15.87
N THR A 119 9.65 -0.55 15.16
CA THR A 119 10.97 -0.11 15.61
C THR A 119 11.15 1.40 15.50
N GLY A 120 12.03 1.99 16.32
CA GLY A 120 12.35 3.41 16.31
C GLY A 120 13.05 3.91 15.03
N LYS A 121 13.59 3.02 14.20
CA LYS A 121 14.25 3.33 12.92
C LYS A 121 13.30 3.33 11.71
N GLY A 122 12.07 2.79 11.88
CA GLY A 122 11.10 2.67 10.80
C GLY A 122 10.07 3.78 10.76
N ASN A 123 9.45 4.00 9.59
CA ASN A 123 8.34 4.93 9.43
C ASN A 123 7.04 4.44 10.10
N ASP A 124 6.93 3.15 10.37
CA ASP A 124 5.69 2.55 10.84
C ASP A 124 5.25 3.07 12.20
N GLN A 125 6.20 3.37 13.11
CA GLN A 125 5.87 4.04 14.37
C GLN A 125 5.16 5.37 14.13
N VAL A 126 5.65 6.17 13.17
CA VAL A 126 5.05 7.47 12.82
C VAL A 126 3.64 7.27 12.27
N ARG A 127 3.46 6.30 11.39
CA ARG A 127 2.16 5.97 10.76
C ARG A 127 1.13 5.50 11.79
N PHE A 128 1.52 4.64 12.73
CA PHE A 128 0.64 4.20 13.81
C PHE A 128 0.22 5.36 14.72
N GLU A 129 1.17 6.15 15.16
CA GLU A 129 0.93 7.18 16.17
C GLU A 129 0.19 8.40 15.61
N LEU A 130 0.59 8.91 14.43
CA LEU A 130 -0.14 10.02 13.80
C LEU A 130 -1.60 9.64 13.49
N ALA A 131 -1.84 8.42 13.01
CA ALA A 131 -3.20 7.93 12.82
C ALA A 131 -3.97 7.83 14.16
N ALA A 132 -3.33 7.32 15.21
CA ALA A 132 -3.95 7.20 16.52
C ALA A 132 -4.31 8.57 17.11
N TYR A 133 -3.40 9.54 17.07
CA TYR A 133 -3.63 10.90 17.60
C TYR A 133 -4.65 11.68 16.78
N ALA A 134 -4.71 11.48 15.46
CA ALA A 134 -5.75 12.08 14.63
C ALA A 134 -7.16 11.59 15.00
N LEU A 135 -7.29 10.30 15.37
CA LEU A 135 -8.57 9.67 15.71
C LEU A 135 -8.96 9.78 17.20
N ASN A 136 -7.97 9.88 18.08
CA ASN A 136 -8.16 10.07 19.52
C ASN A 136 -6.95 10.81 20.11
N PRO A 137 -6.99 12.16 20.19
CA PRO A 137 -5.85 12.96 20.69
C PRO A 137 -5.47 12.68 22.14
N LYS A 138 -6.34 12.03 22.93
CA LYS A 138 -6.09 11.73 24.35
C LYS A 138 -5.53 10.33 24.60
N ILE A 139 -5.46 9.48 23.58
CA ILE A 139 -4.92 8.12 23.73
C ILE A 139 -3.44 8.17 24.07
N LYS A 140 -3.00 7.29 24.95
CA LYS A 140 -1.59 7.11 25.23
C LYS A 140 -1.04 5.96 24.39
N VAL A 141 0.14 6.14 23.80
CA VAL A 141 0.81 5.14 22.99
C VAL A 141 2.02 4.60 23.75
N ILE A 142 2.13 3.29 23.83
CA ILE A 142 3.32 2.58 24.32
C ILE A 142 4.05 2.04 23.09
N ALA A 143 5.32 2.41 22.94
CA ALA A 143 6.18 1.99 21.85
C ALA A 143 7.44 1.31 22.40
N PRO A 144 7.41 0.02 22.74
CA PRO A 144 8.45 -0.67 23.51
C PRO A 144 9.86 -0.51 22.95
N TRP A 145 10.03 -0.53 21.63
CA TRP A 145 11.33 -0.33 21.01
C TRP A 145 12.02 1.02 21.32
N ARG A 146 11.32 1.98 21.92
CA ARG A 146 11.86 3.25 22.42
C ARG A 146 12.00 3.30 23.94
N GLU A 147 11.47 2.29 24.64
CA GLU A 147 11.31 2.32 26.09
C GLU A 147 12.08 1.22 26.81
N TRP A 148 12.20 0.03 26.21
CA TRP A 148 12.89 -1.11 26.78
C TRP A 148 14.41 -1.16 26.46
N ASP A 149 15.15 -1.94 27.23
CA ASP A 149 16.60 -2.09 27.06
C ASP A 149 17.02 -3.14 26.02
N PHE A 150 16.06 -3.76 25.32
CA PHE A 150 16.38 -4.75 24.29
C PHE A 150 16.85 -4.04 23.02
N VAL A 151 18.07 -4.38 22.58
CA VAL A 151 18.72 -3.77 21.41
C VAL A 151 18.78 -4.71 20.21
N SER A 152 18.48 -6.00 20.43
CA SER A 152 18.64 -7.03 19.40
C SER A 152 17.56 -8.09 19.45
N ARG A 153 17.38 -8.79 18.32
CA ARG A 153 16.53 -9.99 18.25
C ARG A 153 17.01 -11.08 19.22
N SER A 154 18.31 -11.18 19.47
CA SER A 154 18.87 -12.14 20.42
C SER A 154 18.41 -11.87 21.85
N ASP A 155 18.22 -10.59 22.23
CA ASP A 155 17.69 -10.22 23.55
C ASP A 155 16.23 -10.64 23.67
N LEU A 156 15.42 -10.40 22.62
CA LEU A 156 14.03 -10.85 22.58
C LEU A 156 13.93 -12.38 22.70
N MET A 157 14.81 -13.11 22.03
CA MET A 157 14.85 -14.57 22.13
C MET A 157 15.21 -15.04 23.52
N ARG A 158 16.16 -14.38 24.18
CA ARG A 158 16.57 -14.69 25.57
C ARG A 158 15.40 -14.43 26.54
N TYR A 159 14.71 -13.29 26.37
CA TYR A 159 13.52 -12.97 27.17
C TYR A 159 12.40 -13.98 26.93
N ALA A 160 12.10 -14.30 25.68
CA ALA A 160 11.09 -15.28 25.32
C ALA A 160 11.36 -16.66 25.96
N LYS A 161 12.63 -17.12 25.95
CA LYS A 161 13.02 -18.38 26.59
C LYS A 161 12.85 -18.32 28.12
N LYS A 162 13.29 -17.23 28.76
CA LYS A 162 13.17 -17.02 30.20
C LYS A 162 11.73 -17.07 30.68
N HIS A 163 10.81 -16.47 29.92
CA HIS A 163 9.38 -16.35 30.26
C HIS A 163 8.51 -17.43 29.59
N GLN A 164 9.11 -18.47 29.01
CA GLN A 164 8.43 -19.62 28.37
C GLN A 164 7.39 -19.20 27.32
N ILE A 165 7.68 -18.11 26.60
CA ILE A 165 6.82 -17.63 25.53
C ILE A 165 6.87 -18.62 24.37
N ALA A 166 5.71 -19.13 23.95
CA ALA A 166 5.61 -20.07 22.84
C ALA A 166 5.80 -19.34 21.51
N VAL A 167 7.05 -19.24 21.07
CA VAL A 167 7.45 -18.78 19.73
C VAL A 167 8.13 -19.93 19.01
N ASP A 168 7.95 -20.01 17.70
CA ASP A 168 8.63 -21.00 16.89
C ASP A 168 10.12 -20.65 16.85
N PHE A 169 10.90 -21.41 17.62
CA PHE A 169 12.36 -21.26 17.68
C PHE A 169 13.07 -21.90 16.48
N ASP A 170 12.32 -22.56 15.60
CA ASP A 170 12.86 -23.30 14.47
C ASP A 170 13.33 -22.37 13.36
N HIS A 171 14.61 -21.97 13.48
CA HIS A 171 15.27 -20.97 12.64
C HIS A 171 15.70 -21.49 11.27
N GLY A 172 15.54 -22.78 10.97
CA GLY A 172 15.99 -23.38 9.72
C GLY A 172 15.18 -23.03 8.49
N LYS A 173 14.01 -22.37 8.63
CA LYS A 173 13.06 -22.11 7.54
C LYS A 173 12.54 -20.67 7.43
N LYS A 174 12.93 -19.75 8.33
CA LYS A 174 12.47 -18.35 8.20
C LYS A 174 13.42 -17.58 7.28
N SER A 175 12.79 -16.80 6.39
CA SER A 175 13.48 -15.84 5.53
C SER A 175 14.53 -15.04 6.32
N PRO A 176 15.76 -14.87 5.80
CA PRO A 176 16.76 -13.99 6.42
C PRO A 176 16.32 -12.51 6.37
N TYR A 177 15.26 -12.20 5.64
CA TYR A 177 14.72 -10.86 5.45
C TYR A 177 13.62 -10.56 6.45
N SER A 178 13.49 -9.29 6.85
CA SER A 178 12.30 -8.76 7.45
C SER A 178 11.23 -8.63 6.37
N MET A 179 10.04 -9.17 6.62
CA MET A 179 8.94 -9.20 5.66
C MET A 179 7.70 -8.56 6.24
N ASP A 180 6.99 -7.80 5.42
CA ASP A 180 5.65 -7.30 5.72
C ASP A 180 4.76 -7.53 4.51
N ALA A 181 3.64 -8.21 4.70
CA ALA A 181 2.75 -8.62 3.64
C ALA A 181 1.31 -8.16 3.88
N ASN A 182 0.64 -7.80 2.79
CA ASN A 182 -0.82 -7.61 2.74
C ASN A 182 -1.33 -7.95 1.34
N ILE A 183 -2.62 -7.82 1.10
CA ILE A 183 -3.21 -8.19 -0.19
C ILE A 183 -2.66 -7.36 -1.37
N LEU A 184 -2.17 -6.13 -1.13
CA LEU A 184 -1.59 -5.29 -2.18
C LEU A 184 -0.16 -5.68 -2.50
N HIS A 185 0.68 -5.86 -1.46
CA HIS A 185 2.11 -6.07 -1.66
C HIS A 185 2.76 -7.00 -0.63
N THR A 186 4.00 -7.37 -0.90
CA THR A 186 4.96 -7.88 0.09
C THR A 186 6.23 -7.05 0.01
N SER A 187 6.76 -6.64 1.15
CA SER A 187 8.05 -5.96 1.28
C SER A 187 9.10 -6.87 1.89
N TYR A 188 10.35 -6.66 1.50
CA TYR A 188 11.53 -7.38 2.00
C TYR A 188 12.63 -6.37 2.32
N GLU A 189 13.18 -6.45 3.52
CA GLU A 189 14.25 -5.58 4.01
C GLU A 189 15.27 -6.38 4.81
N GLY A 190 16.48 -5.83 4.98
CA GLY A 190 17.53 -6.40 5.83
C GLY A 190 18.34 -7.51 5.17
N GLY A 191 19.23 -8.13 5.93
CA GLY A 191 20.13 -9.17 5.45
C GLY A 191 21.03 -8.68 4.30
N ILE A 192 21.12 -9.43 3.22
CA ILE A 192 21.93 -9.04 2.06
C ILE A 192 21.46 -7.78 1.35
N LEU A 193 20.18 -7.38 1.56
CA LEU A 193 19.60 -6.18 0.94
C LEU A 193 20.16 -4.88 1.55
N GLU A 194 20.83 -4.94 2.70
CA GLU A 194 21.49 -3.77 3.31
C GLU A 194 22.65 -3.24 2.46
N ASP A 195 23.24 -4.10 1.63
CA ASP A 195 24.19 -3.69 0.60
C ASP A 195 23.46 -3.43 -0.72
N PRO A 196 23.34 -2.16 -1.18
CA PRO A 196 22.61 -1.84 -2.39
C PRO A 196 23.23 -2.40 -3.69
N TRP A 197 24.49 -2.90 -3.64
CA TRP A 197 25.14 -3.56 -4.76
C TRP A 197 24.81 -5.05 -4.88
N ARG A 198 24.26 -5.66 -3.82
CA ARG A 198 23.90 -7.07 -3.81
C ARG A 198 22.60 -7.32 -4.54
N LYS A 199 22.58 -8.26 -5.49
CA LYS A 199 21.36 -8.71 -6.17
C LYS A 199 20.45 -9.43 -5.17
N PRO A 200 19.13 -9.13 -5.15
CA PRO A 200 18.14 -9.91 -4.41
C PRO A 200 18.15 -11.38 -4.83
N GLU A 201 18.05 -12.29 -3.87
CA GLU A 201 17.98 -13.73 -4.17
C GLU A 201 16.63 -14.10 -4.79
N GLU A 202 16.64 -14.98 -5.80
CA GLU A 202 15.39 -15.41 -6.45
C GLU A 202 14.42 -16.11 -5.49
N SER A 203 14.95 -16.83 -4.50
CA SER A 203 14.17 -17.50 -3.45
C SER A 203 13.39 -16.57 -2.53
N MET A 204 13.75 -15.29 -2.52
CA MET A 204 13.08 -14.27 -1.69
C MET A 204 11.66 -13.97 -2.21
N TRP A 205 11.46 -13.98 -3.53
CA TRP A 205 10.22 -13.58 -4.17
C TRP A 205 9.13 -14.65 -4.01
N LEU A 206 8.06 -14.32 -3.27
CA LEU A 206 7.02 -15.29 -2.92
C LEU A 206 5.78 -15.22 -3.81
N ARG A 207 5.53 -14.06 -4.43
CA ARG A 207 4.31 -13.82 -5.22
C ARG A 207 4.51 -13.89 -6.72
N THR A 208 5.73 -13.69 -7.17
CA THR A 208 6.06 -13.55 -8.57
C THR A 208 7.07 -14.61 -9.01
N LYS A 209 6.89 -15.17 -10.18
CA LYS A 209 7.86 -16.05 -10.80
C LYS A 209 8.99 -15.22 -11.42
N SER A 210 10.19 -15.81 -11.52
CA SER A 210 11.26 -15.22 -12.35
C SER A 210 10.81 -15.12 -13.80
N LEU A 211 11.44 -14.27 -14.60
CA LEU A 211 11.08 -14.12 -16.02
C LEU A 211 11.26 -15.41 -16.80
N GLU A 212 12.29 -16.19 -16.44
CA GLU A 212 12.58 -17.50 -17.05
C GLU A 212 11.44 -18.50 -16.76
N ASN A 213 10.97 -18.54 -15.51
CA ASN A 213 9.94 -19.48 -15.04
C ASN A 213 8.50 -18.95 -15.21
N SER A 214 8.34 -17.73 -15.71
CA SER A 214 7.03 -17.14 -15.95
C SER A 214 6.37 -17.74 -17.18
N LYS A 215 5.03 -17.63 -17.25
CA LYS A 215 4.26 -18.16 -18.40
C LYS A 215 4.85 -17.72 -19.74
N SER A 216 5.04 -18.68 -20.65
CA SER A 216 5.57 -18.47 -22.00
C SER A 216 4.53 -17.91 -22.98
N LYS A 217 3.23 -18.12 -22.70
CA LYS A 217 2.13 -17.59 -23.54
C LYS A 217 1.59 -16.30 -22.92
N PRO A 218 1.39 -15.24 -23.72
CA PRO A 218 0.77 -14.01 -23.23
C PRO A 218 -0.67 -14.27 -22.78
N GLN A 219 -1.14 -13.46 -21.82
CA GLN A 219 -2.51 -13.53 -21.33
C GLN A 219 -3.16 -12.14 -21.44
N ARG A 220 -4.35 -12.07 -22.08
CA ARG A 220 -5.16 -10.84 -22.15
C ARG A 220 -6.15 -10.77 -21.01
N LEU A 221 -6.37 -9.55 -20.51
CA LEU A 221 -7.40 -9.23 -19.52
C LEU A 221 -8.15 -7.98 -19.98
N ASP A 222 -9.47 -8.03 -19.86
CA ASP A 222 -10.37 -6.88 -19.99
C ASP A 222 -10.76 -6.42 -18.60
N LEU A 223 -10.35 -5.20 -18.24
CA LEU A 223 -10.57 -4.58 -16.93
C LEU A 223 -11.66 -3.50 -17.08
N THR A 224 -12.78 -3.71 -16.42
CA THR A 224 -13.88 -2.74 -16.44
C THR A 224 -13.76 -1.80 -15.25
N PHE A 225 -13.70 -0.51 -15.55
CA PHE A 225 -13.65 0.57 -14.57
C PHE A 225 -15.02 1.20 -14.38
N THR A 226 -15.32 1.57 -13.14
CA THR A 226 -16.48 2.37 -12.75
C THR A 226 -16.01 3.46 -11.80
N LYS A 227 -16.06 4.72 -12.23
CA LYS A 227 -15.62 5.88 -11.44
C LYS A 227 -14.20 5.71 -10.86
N GLY A 228 -13.26 5.25 -11.70
CA GLY A 228 -11.85 5.06 -11.33
C GLY A 228 -11.51 3.71 -10.70
N ASP A 229 -12.50 2.92 -10.27
CA ASP A 229 -12.27 1.65 -9.60
C ASP A 229 -12.53 0.45 -10.53
N ILE A 230 -11.70 -0.59 -10.46
CA ILE A 230 -11.97 -1.84 -11.21
C ILE A 230 -13.16 -2.56 -10.57
N SER A 231 -14.22 -2.74 -11.34
CA SER A 231 -15.48 -3.39 -10.92
C SER A 231 -15.67 -4.79 -11.52
N ALA A 232 -14.95 -5.11 -12.62
CA ALA A 232 -15.02 -6.43 -13.25
C ALA A 232 -13.71 -6.78 -13.97
N VAL A 233 -13.42 -8.08 -14.06
CA VAL A 233 -12.32 -8.64 -14.83
C VAL A 233 -12.89 -9.66 -15.80
N ASN A 234 -12.59 -9.51 -17.11
CA ASN A 234 -13.15 -10.34 -18.18
C ASN A 234 -14.68 -10.47 -18.12
N GLY A 235 -15.37 -9.35 -17.87
CA GLY A 235 -16.83 -9.28 -17.74
C GLY A 235 -17.42 -9.81 -16.42
N LYS A 236 -16.62 -10.47 -15.58
CA LYS A 236 -17.09 -10.98 -14.29
C LYS A 236 -16.94 -9.91 -13.20
N LYS A 237 -18.05 -9.47 -12.62
CA LYS A 237 -18.06 -8.57 -11.46
C LYS A 237 -17.45 -9.27 -10.25
N MET A 238 -16.65 -8.55 -9.49
CA MET A 238 -15.97 -9.03 -8.28
C MET A 238 -15.97 -7.96 -7.20
N SER A 239 -15.84 -8.37 -5.94
CA SER A 239 -15.56 -7.43 -4.86
C SER A 239 -14.13 -6.86 -4.99
N PRO A 240 -13.85 -5.66 -4.45
CA PRO A 240 -12.52 -5.05 -4.49
C PRO A 240 -11.37 -5.98 -4.09
N SER A 241 -11.50 -6.70 -2.97
CA SER A 241 -10.47 -7.63 -2.51
C SER A 241 -10.28 -8.81 -3.49
N ASN A 242 -11.36 -9.34 -4.05
CA ASN A 242 -11.30 -10.43 -5.03
C ASN A 242 -10.68 -9.96 -6.36
N VAL A 243 -10.95 -8.72 -6.81
CA VAL A 243 -10.28 -8.13 -7.98
C VAL A 243 -8.77 -8.15 -7.76
N LEU A 244 -8.31 -7.58 -6.65
CA LEU A 244 -6.87 -7.46 -6.38
C LEU A 244 -6.21 -8.83 -6.21
N HIS A 245 -6.84 -9.76 -5.49
CA HIS A 245 -6.38 -11.13 -5.36
C HIS A 245 -6.22 -11.82 -6.72
N HIS A 246 -7.24 -11.70 -7.59
CA HIS A 246 -7.20 -12.28 -8.93
C HIS A 246 -6.08 -11.68 -9.78
N LEU A 247 -5.92 -10.36 -9.76
CA LEU A 247 -4.85 -9.68 -10.48
C LEU A 247 -3.45 -10.06 -9.95
N ASN A 248 -3.30 -10.27 -8.64
CA ASN A 248 -2.04 -10.73 -8.05
C ASN A 248 -1.61 -12.10 -8.63
N ILE A 249 -2.52 -13.04 -8.71
CA ILE A 249 -2.25 -14.38 -9.27
C ILE A 249 -1.86 -14.27 -10.75
N MET A 250 -2.62 -13.49 -11.51
CA MET A 250 -2.36 -13.33 -12.94
C MET A 250 -1.00 -12.68 -13.19
N ALA A 251 -0.72 -11.56 -12.54
CA ALA A 251 0.54 -10.83 -12.67
C ALA A 251 1.73 -11.64 -12.19
N GLY A 252 1.61 -12.28 -11.03
CA GLY A 252 2.68 -13.09 -10.44
C GLY A 252 3.11 -14.24 -11.34
N ASN A 253 2.15 -14.90 -12.01
CA ASN A 253 2.44 -15.95 -12.99
C ASN A 253 3.20 -15.47 -14.23
N HIS A 254 3.17 -14.17 -14.50
CA HIS A 254 3.91 -13.53 -15.60
C HIS A 254 5.17 -12.78 -15.12
N GLY A 255 5.56 -12.88 -13.84
CA GLY A 255 6.74 -12.22 -13.29
C GLY A 255 6.60 -10.70 -13.17
N ILE A 256 5.37 -10.18 -13.03
CA ILE A 256 5.06 -8.75 -13.00
C ILE A 256 5.04 -8.24 -11.56
N GLY A 257 5.61 -7.05 -11.32
CA GLY A 257 5.44 -6.29 -10.09
C GLY A 257 6.56 -6.47 -9.07
N ARG A 258 7.80 -6.67 -9.50
CA ARG A 258 9.00 -6.62 -8.66
C ARG A 258 9.64 -5.25 -8.77
N ASP A 259 9.92 -4.65 -7.62
CA ASP A 259 10.61 -3.36 -7.52
C ASP A 259 11.74 -3.48 -6.49
N ASP A 260 12.87 -2.80 -6.73
CA ASP A 260 14.05 -2.75 -5.87
C ASP A 260 14.46 -1.28 -5.72
N ILE A 261 14.20 -0.71 -4.55
CA ILE A 261 14.20 0.74 -4.35
C ILE A 261 15.10 1.12 -3.19
N VAL A 262 15.82 2.23 -3.34
CA VAL A 262 16.45 2.93 -2.22
C VAL A 262 15.62 4.18 -1.93
N GLU A 263 14.73 4.07 -0.98
CA GLU A 263 13.79 5.12 -0.59
C GLU A 263 14.31 6.04 0.52
N ASN A 264 13.79 7.26 0.58
CA ASN A 264 14.07 8.20 1.66
C ASN A 264 12.99 8.08 2.74
N ARG A 265 13.35 7.48 3.89
CA ARG A 265 12.44 7.36 5.03
C ARG A 265 12.16 8.73 5.65
N TYR A 266 10.93 8.91 6.14
CA TYR A 266 10.52 10.15 6.81
C TYR A 266 11.34 10.46 8.06
N VAL A 267 11.86 9.43 8.71
CA VAL A 267 12.79 9.54 9.84
C VAL A 267 14.21 9.96 9.44
N GLY A 268 14.46 10.29 8.17
CA GLY A 268 15.68 10.94 7.70
C GLY A 268 16.80 10.03 7.21
N ILE A 269 16.55 8.73 7.02
CA ILE A 269 17.53 7.76 6.53
C ILE A 269 17.14 7.19 5.16
N LYS A 270 18.15 6.81 4.36
CA LYS A 270 17.93 5.99 3.16
C LYS A 270 17.81 4.52 3.56
N SER A 271 16.88 3.81 2.93
CA SER A 271 16.70 2.38 3.16
C SER A 271 16.37 1.69 1.85
N ARG A 272 17.01 0.56 1.61
CA ARG A 272 16.64 -0.30 0.49
C ARG A 272 15.53 -1.25 0.90
N GLY A 273 14.49 -1.30 0.08
CA GLY A 273 13.41 -2.27 0.17
C GLY A 273 13.17 -2.92 -1.18
N CYS A 274 12.90 -4.22 -1.19
CA CYS A 274 12.40 -4.92 -2.35
C CYS A 274 10.91 -5.19 -2.16
N TYR A 275 10.14 -5.05 -3.23
CA TYR A 275 8.68 -5.11 -3.16
C TYR A 275 8.13 -6.03 -4.25
N GLU A 276 7.04 -6.73 -3.92
CA GLU A 276 6.20 -7.41 -4.91
C GLU A 276 4.80 -6.80 -4.86
N THR A 277 4.41 -6.13 -5.95
CA THR A 277 3.09 -5.48 -6.08
C THR A 277 2.41 -5.92 -7.39
N PRO A 278 2.21 -7.23 -7.60
CA PRO A 278 1.84 -7.75 -8.92
C PRO A 278 0.50 -7.22 -9.44
N GLY A 279 -0.58 -7.35 -8.69
CA GLY A 279 -1.91 -6.87 -9.09
C GLY A 279 -2.00 -5.35 -9.12
N GLY A 280 -1.28 -4.67 -8.20
CA GLY A 280 -1.19 -3.22 -8.18
C GLY A 280 -0.55 -2.63 -9.43
N THR A 281 0.46 -3.29 -9.98
CA THR A 281 1.11 -2.89 -11.25
C THR A 281 0.14 -2.95 -12.43
N ILE A 282 -0.70 -4.01 -12.50
CA ILE A 282 -1.76 -4.09 -13.52
C ILE A 282 -2.76 -2.95 -13.33
N TYR A 283 -3.25 -2.78 -12.10
CA TYR A 283 -4.24 -1.76 -11.76
C TYR A 283 -3.75 -0.38 -12.18
N PHE A 284 -2.56 0.00 -11.73
CA PHE A 284 -1.97 1.31 -12.00
C PHE A 284 -1.85 1.62 -13.51
N LYS A 285 -1.29 0.69 -14.28
CA LYS A 285 -1.15 0.89 -15.74
C LYS A 285 -2.49 0.98 -16.45
N ALA A 286 -3.45 0.14 -16.07
CA ALA A 286 -4.78 0.17 -16.66
C ALA A 286 -5.59 1.42 -16.28
N HIS A 287 -5.48 1.87 -15.02
CA HIS A 287 -6.13 3.08 -14.54
C HIS A 287 -5.63 4.32 -15.30
N LYS A 288 -4.31 4.50 -15.41
CA LYS A 288 -3.74 5.59 -16.22
C LYS A 288 -4.20 5.53 -17.68
N ALA A 289 -4.33 4.34 -18.25
CA ALA A 289 -4.83 4.18 -19.61
C ALA A 289 -6.31 4.58 -19.74
N MET A 290 -7.15 4.35 -18.74
CA MET A 290 -8.53 4.81 -18.73
C MET A 290 -8.62 6.34 -18.59
N GLU A 291 -7.85 6.92 -17.66
CA GLU A 291 -7.77 8.36 -17.47
C GLU A 291 -7.35 9.09 -18.75
N SER A 292 -6.42 8.53 -19.51
CA SER A 292 -5.88 9.16 -20.73
C SER A 292 -6.93 9.46 -21.79
N ILE A 293 -8.10 8.82 -21.76
CA ILE A 293 -9.19 9.07 -22.70
C ILE A 293 -10.43 9.71 -22.06
N THR A 294 -10.45 9.85 -20.73
CA THR A 294 -11.64 10.32 -19.99
C THR A 294 -11.43 11.62 -19.23
N LEU A 295 -10.18 12.03 -19.01
CA LEU A 295 -9.84 13.30 -18.40
C LEU A 295 -9.34 14.28 -19.46
N ASP A 296 -9.79 15.53 -19.40
CA ASP A 296 -9.18 16.58 -20.22
C ASP A 296 -7.76 16.92 -19.72
N ARG A 297 -7.00 17.61 -20.59
CA ARG A 297 -5.60 17.92 -20.36
C ARG A 297 -5.34 18.65 -19.04
N GLU A 298 -6.10 19.72 -18.78
CA GLU A 298 -5.83 20.57 -17.62
C GLU A 298 -6.20 19.87 -16.30
N LEU A 299 -7.29 19.09 -16.32
CA LEU A 299 -7.68 18.31 -15.15
C LEU A 299 -6.70 17.17 -14.85
N LEU A 300 -6.17 16.51 -15.90
CA LEU A 300 -5.14 15.48 -15.75
C LEU A 300 -3.85 16.07 -15.16
N HIS A 301 -3.38 17.21 -15.68
CA HIS A 301 -2.16 17.87 -15.18
C HIS A 301 -2.35 18.35 -13.73
N LEU A 302 -3.49 18.97 -13.38
CA LEU A 302 -3.79 19.37 -12.01
C LEU A 302 -3.73 18.14 -11.06
N LYS A 303 -4.27 17.01 -11.47
CA LYS A 303 -4.20 15.78 -10.71
C LYS A 303 -2.76 15.28 -10.55
N GLU A 304 -1.95 15.31 -11.61
CA GLU A 304 -0.54 14.91 -11.59
C GLU A 304 0.29 15.78 -10.64
N ASP A 305 0.06 17.08 -10.62
CA ASP A 305 0.72 18.01 -9.67
C ASP A 305 0.45 17.65 -8.21
N LEU A 306 -0.76 17.20 -7.91
CA LEU A 306 -1.17 16.82 -6.56
C LEU A 306 -0.71 15.41 -6.17
N THR A 307 -0.49 14.52 -7.12
CA THR A 307 -0.14 13.10 -6.89
C THR A 307 1.11 12.95 -6.01
N ASN A 308 2.17 13.70 -6.29
CA ASN A 308 3.41 13.62 -5.50
C ASN A 308 3.23 14.12 -4.07
N ARG A 309 2.44 15.18 -3.87
CA ARG A 309 2.11 15.70 -2.54
C ARG A 309 1.26 14.68 -1.77
N TYR A 310 0.26 14.12 -2.40
CA TYR A 310 -0.60 13.09 -1.85
C TYR A 310 0.20 11.83 -1.44
N SER A 311 1.10 11.34 -2.31
CA SER A 311 1.96 10.19 -2.03
C SER A 311 2.85 10.42 -0.81
N ARG A 312 3.45 11.62 -0.69
CA ARG A 312 4.27 12.00 0.47
C ARG A 312 3.45 12.07 1.77
N LEU A 313 2.24 12.62 1.73
CA LEU A 313 1.36 12.64 2.91
C LEU A 313 1.08 11.22 3.41
N ILE A 314 0.74 10.30 2.51
CA ILE A 314 0.50 8.89 2.87
C ILE A 314 1.77 8.24 3.41
N TYR A 315 2.88 8.38 2.69
CA TYR A 315 4.16 7.79 3.09
C TYR A 315 4.59 8.22 4.49
N ASN A 316 4.39 9.49 4.81
CA ASN A 316 4.74 10.11 6.07
C ASN A 316 3.73 9.85 7.22
N GLY A 317 2.63 9.13 6.97
CA GLY A 317 1.66 8.74 8.00
C GLY A 317 0.47 9.70 8.18
N TYR A 318 0.28 10.68 7.30
CA TYR A 318 -0.78 11.68 7.38
C TYR A 318 -2.09 11.25 6.70
N TRP A 319 -2.46 9.95 6.82
CA TRP A 319 -3.69 9.43 6.19
C TRP A 319 -4.95 10.16 6.65
N PHE A 320 -5.04 10.52 7.92
CA PHE A 320 -6.20 11.21 8.51
C PHE A 320 -5.98 12.72 8.64
N SER A 321 -5.10 13.32 7.86
CA SER A 321 -4.90 14.76 7.87
C SER A 321 -5.88 15.50 6.97
N PRO A 322 -6.30 16.74 7.34
CA PRO A 322 -7.24 17.53 6.54
C PRO A 322 -6.75 17.78 5.11
N GLU A 323 -5.45 18.01 4.92
CA GLU A 323 -4.89 18.24 3.57
C GLU A 323 -4.96 16.97 2.71
N ARG A 324 -4.70 15.77 3.26
CA ARG A 324 -4.85 14.53 2.49
C ARG A 324 -6.32 14.31 2.11
N GLU A 325 -7.25 14.57 3.03
CA GLU A 325 -8.69 14.44 2.79
C GLU A 325 -9.18 15.42 1.72
N SER A 326 -8.72 16.66 1.77
CA SER A 326 -9.05 17.66 0.75
C SER A 326 -8.54 17.27 -0.63
N ILE A 327 -7.30 16.78 -0.74
CA ILE A 327 -6.75 16.28 -2.01
C ILE A 327 -7.55 15.05 -2.48
N GLN A 328 -7.91 14.11 -1.59
CA GLN A 328 -8.70 12.94 -1.95
C GLN A 328 -10.06 13.34 -2.53
N ASN A 329 -10.74 14.28 -1.92
CA ASN A 329 -12.04 14.76 -2.40
C ASN A 329 -11.94 15.35 -3.81
N LEU A 330 -10.90 16.13 -4.09
CA LEU A 330 -10.63 16.64 -5.44
C LEU A 330 -10.38 15.48 -6.42
N ILE A 331 -9.52 14.54 -6.06
CA ILE A 331 -9.22 13.37 -6.88
C ILE A 331 -10.48 12.56 -7.16
N ASP A 332 -11.30 12.29 -6.14
CA ASP A 332 -12.55 11.54 -6.31
C ASP A 332 -13.53 12.22 -7.26
N GLN A 333 -13.58 13.55 -7.27
CA GLN A 333 -14.38 14.31 -8.25
C GLN A 333 -13.85 14.09 -9.68
N THR A 334 -12.53 14.04 -9.89
CA THR A 334 -11.97 13.77 -11.23
C THR A 334 -12.37 12.41 -11.76
N GLN A 335 -12.63 11.43 -10.88
CA GLN A 335 -12.95 10.07 -11.26
C GLN A 335 -14.39 9.83 -11.72
N ALA A 336 -15.28 10.81 -11.58
CA ALA A 336 -16.70 10.66 -11.85
C ALA A 336 -17.00 10.08 -13.27
N LYS A 337 -16.18 10.44 -14.27
CA LYS A 337 -16.30 9.97 -15.65
C LYS A 337 -15.27 8.90 -16.04
N VAL A 338 -14.36 8.51 -15.15
CA VAL A 338 -13.34 7.50 -15.42
C VAL A 338 -13.97 6.10 -15.36
N SER A 339 -14.70 5.76 -16.43
CA SER A 339 -15.47 4.50 -16.55
C SER A 339 -15.34 3.95 -17.95
N GLY A 340 -15.19 2.64 -18.09
CA GLY A 340 -15.02 1.99 -19.38
C GLY A 340 -14.26 0.68 -19.26
N THR A 341 -13.64 0.22 -20.35
CA THR A 341 -12.87 -1.03 -20.36
C THR A 341 -11.48 -0.79 -20.94
N VAL A 342 -10.47 -1.27 -20.23
CA VAL A 342 -9.07 -1.33 -20.71
C VAL A 342 -8.70 -2.77 -20.95
N ARG A 343 -8.15 -3.07 -22.12
CA ARG A 343 -7.55 -4.35 -22.46
C ARG A 343 -6.05 -4.29 -22.23
N VAL A 344 -5.55 -5.20 -21.43
CA VAL A 344 -4.12 -5.36 -21.19
C VAL A 344 -3.66 -6.76 -21.58
N ARG A 345 -2.40 -6.86 -22.02
CA ARG A 345 -1.70 -8.10 -22.24
C ARG A 345 -0.57 -8.23 -21.22
N LEU A 346 -0.57 -9.37 -20.52
CA LEU A 346 0.46 -9.72 -19.55
C LEU A 346 1.47 -10.65 -20.22
N PHE A 347 2.75 -10.31 -20.15
CA PHE A 347 3.79 -11.14 -20.75
C PHE A 347 5.18 -10.79 -20.19
N LYS A 348 5.87 -11.77 -19.62
CA LYS A 348 7.29 -11.67 -19.25
C LYS A 348 7.65 -10.36 -18.54
N GLY A 349 7.07 -10.14 -17.37
CA GLY A 349 7.31 -8.94 -16.54
C GLY A 349 6.56 -7.69 -16.98
N ASN A 350 5.85 -7.72 -18.11
CA ASN A 350 5.23 -6.53 -18.68
C ASN A 350 3.70 -6.55 -18.63
N VAL A 351 3.13 -5.39 -18.35
CA VAL A 351 1.72 -5.06 -18.60
C VAL A 351 1.66 -4.14 -19.80
N ILE A 352 1.08 -4.61 -20.89
CA ILE A 352 0.99 -3.90 -22.17
C ILE A 352 -0.47 -3.53 -22.40
N VAL A 353 -0.77 -2.24 -22.56
CA VAL A 353 -2.12 -1.77 -22.91
C VAL A 353 -2.33 -2.01 -24.40
N GLU A 354 -3.35 -2.82 -24.74
CA GLU A 354 -3.71 -3.13 -26.14
C GLU A 354 -4.92 -2.33 -26.63
N GLY A 355 -5.75 -1.81 -25.72
CA GLY A 355 -6.92 -1.00 -26.11
C GLY A 355 -7.62 -0.42 -24.91
N ARG A 356 -8.41 0.61 -25.16
CA ARG A 356 -9.25 1.29 -24.18
C ARG A 356 -10.50 1.83 -24.86
N LYS A 357 -11.63 1.77 -24.16
CA LYS A 357 -12.91 2.32 -24.62
C LYS A 357 -13.73 2.83 -23.44
N SER A 358 -14.39 3.93 -23.62
CA SER A 358 -15.24 4.57 -22.63
C SER A 358 -16.43 5.25 -23.28
N PRO A 359 -17.64 5.20 -22.68
CA PRO A 359 -18.74 6.04 -23.11
C PRO A 359 -18.49 7.53 -22.81
N ASN A 360 -17.50 7.84 -21.97
CA ASN A 360 -17.09 9.20 -21.60
C ASN A 360 -15.78 9.59 -22.29
N SER A 361 -15.39 8.92 -23.38
CA SER A 361 -14.16 9.23 -24.11
C SER A 361 -14.16 10.67 -24.62
N LEU A 362 -13.06 11.37 -24.40
CA LEU A 362 -12.76 12.67 -24.99
C LEU A 362 -11.90 12.53 -26.26
N TYR A 363 -11.48 11.32 -26.58
CA TYR A 363 -10.74 11.04 -27.80
C TYR A 363 -11.70 11.07 -28.99
N SER A 364 -11.41 11.94 -29.95
CA SER A 364 -12.13 12.04 -31.23
C SER A 364 -11.24 11.51 -32.34
N GLU A 365 -11.70 10.51 -33.07
CA GLU A 365 -10.99 9.95 -34.23
C GLU A 365 -10.88 11.02 -35.33
N ASP A 366 -11.97 11.78 -35.58
CA ASP A 366 -12.02 12.82 -36.59
C ASP A 366 -11.01 13.95 -36.35
N LEU A 367 -10.85 14.38 -35.07
CA LEU A 367 -9.87 15.43 -34.71
C LEU A 367 -8.43 14.94 -34.68
N SER A 368 -8.20 13.64 -34.47
CA SER A 368 -6.86 13.08 -34.31
C SER A 368 -6.33 12.36 -35.54
N THR A 369 -7.14 12.22 -36.59
CA THR A 369 -6.71 11.60 -37.85
C THR A 369 -5.67 12.42 -38.57
N PHE A 370 -4.75 11.75 -39.27
CA PHE A 370 -3.84 12.37 -40.25
C PHE A 370 -4.39 12.36 -41.67
N GLU A 371 -5.58 11.75 -41.86
CA GLU A 371 -6.30 11.71 -43.11
C GLU A 371 -7.25 12.92 -43.22
N ASN A 372 -8.14 12.91 -44.16
CA ASN A 372 -9.13 13.98 -44.32
C ASN A 372 -10.13 13.97 -43.15
N ASP A 373 -10.10 14.98 -42.34
CA ASP A 373 -10.99 15.20 -41.18
C ASP A 373 -12.33 15.87 -41.52
N SER A 374 -12.63 16.04 -42.81
CA SER A 374 -13.84 16.72 -43.32
C SER A 374 -14.08 18.14 -42.74
N GLY A 375 -12.97 18.81 -42.35
CA GLY A 375 -13.03 20.17 -41.79
C GLY A 375 -13.29 20.23 -40.27
N ALA A 376 -13.10 19.11 -39.54
CA ALA A 376 -13.25 19.10 -38.09
C ALA A 376 -12.22 20.00 -37.37
N TYR A 377 -11.05 20.24 -37.95
CA TYR A 377 -10.01 21.12 -37.43
C TYR A 377 -9.43 22.03 -38.55
N ASP A 378 -9.42 23.37 -38.33
CA ASP A 378 -8.70 24.28 -39.21
C ASP A 378 -7.25 24.46 -38.75
N GLN A 379 -6.32 23.84 -39.48
CA GLN A 379 -4.88 23.91 -39.16
C GLN A 379 -4.31 25.33 -39.13
N ARG A 380 -4.95 26.31 -39.80
CA ARG A 380 -4.55 27.72 -39.82
C ARG A 380 -4.66 28.39 -38.48
N ASP A 381 -5.60 27.97 -37.62
CA ASP A 381 -5.79 28.50 -36.26
C ASP A 381 -4.55 28.29 -35.38
N ALA A 382 -3.78 27.25 -35.63
CA ALA A 382 -2.54 26.96 -34.90
C ALA A 382 -1.49 28.08 -35.05
N GLU A 383 -1.44 28.77 -36.20
CA GLU A 383 -0.47 29.83 -36.45
C GLU A 383 -0.67 31.00 -35.46
N GLY A 384 -1.90 31.45 -35.26
CA GLY A 384 -2.23 32.52 -34.32
C GLY A 384 -1.89 32.13 -32.87
N PHE A 385 -2.26 30.96 -32.46
CA PHE A 385 -1.93 30.40 -31.14
C PHE A 385 -0.41 30.35 -30.90
N ILE A 386 0.38 29.87 -31.87
CA ILE A 386 1.82 29.76 -31.78
C ILE A 386 2.45 31.16 -31.70
N LYS A 387 2.01 32.14 -32.53
CA LYS A 387 2.52 33.51 -32.52
C LYS A 387 2.34 34.14 -31.15
N ILE A 388 1.17 34.07 -30.53
CA ILE A 388 0.90 34.62 -29.20
C ILE A 388 1.78 33.94 -28.14
N ASN A 389 1.82 32.60 -28.10
CA ASN A 389 2.65 31.89 -27.13
C ASN A 389 4.15 32.10 -27.29
N SER A 390 4.60 32.46 -28.52
CA SER A 390 6.03 32.75 -28.78
C SER A 390 6.50 34.10 -28.24
N LEU A 391 5.59 35.02 -27.90
CA LEU A 391 5.95 36.36 -27.46
C LEU A 391 6.92 36.36 -26.28
N ARG A 392 6.61 35.56 -25.25
CA ARG A 392 7.47 35.41 -24.06
C ARG A 392 8.86 34.84 -24.37
N LEU A 393 9.04 34.09 -25.44
CA LEU A 393 10.30 33.52 -25.84
C LEU A 393 11.13 34.57 -26.65
N LYS A 394 10.46 35.33 -27.52
CA LYS A 394 11.09 36.39 -28.33
C LYS A 394 11.59 37.56 -27.46
N THR A 395 10.85 37.91 -26.41
CA THR A 395 11.24 38.97 -25.48
C THR A 395 12.49 38.68 -24.64
N ARG A 396 12.85 37.39 -24.51
CA ARG A 396 14.06 36.95 -23.79
C ARG A 396 15.37 37.19 -24.58
N GLN A 397 15.29 37.50 -25.87
CA GLN A 397 16.46 37.72 -26.74
C GLN A 397 16.77 39.22 -26.88
N LYS A 398 16.07 40.08 -26.14
CA LYS A 398 16.43 41.49 -25.97
C LYS A 398 17.26 41.66 -24.69
#